data_20dace0774656ff16fdcc643d7de3750
#
_entry.id   20dace0774656ff16fdcc643d7de3750
#
_cell.length_a   1.000
_cell.length_b   1.000
_cell.length_c   1.000
_cell.angle_alpha   90.00
_cell.angle_beta   90.00
_cell.angle_gamma   90.00
#
_symmetry.space_group_name_H-M   'P 1'
#
loop_
_entity.id
_entity.type
_entity.pdbx_description
1 polymer ?
#
loop_
_entity_poly.entity_id
_entity_poly.type
_entity_poly.pdbx_seq_one_letter_code
_entity_poly.pdbx_strand_id
1 'polypeptide(L)'
;VLVHGDTTTSTAGALAAFYAQIPVGHVEAGLRTHNIYSPWPEEMNRQITGRIATYNFSPTPLSEKNLLDEKAHGNIYVTGNTVVDALHMVVDKLKTDETLAKEQDNVLAQAGYDVARLSNGKKLVLITGHRRENFGDGFIRMVTAMKDLSEKYSEVDFVYPMHLNPNVRKPIHEVFGEDLTRPNFFFIEPLQYL
;
A
#
# COMPACT_ATOMS: atom_id res chain seq x y z
N VAL A 1 -7.19 -13.82 20.17
CA VAL A 1 -7.40 -12.58 19.36
C VAL A 1 -6.47 -12.62 18.17
N LEU A 2 -6.95 -12.25 16.97
CA LEU A 2 -6.11 -12.03 15.79
C LEU A 2 -5.94 -10.52 15.59
N VAL A 3 -4.69 -10.11 15.35
CA VAL A 3 -4.32 -8.75 14.95
C VAL A 3 -3.54 -8.81 13.64
N HIS A 4 -3.65 -7.79 12.81
CA HIS A 4 -3.01 -7.77 11.49
C HIS A 4 -2.15 -6.51 11.32
N GLY A 5 -0.93 -6.72 10.83
CA GLY A 5 -0.02 -5.63 10.49
C GLY A 5 0.51 -4.87 11.71
N ASP A 6 0.63 -3.56 11.54
CA ASP A 6 1.44 -2.69 12.38
C ASP A 6 0.75 -1.40 12.83
N THR A 7 -0.57 -1.35 12.71
CA THR A 7 -1.34 -0.18 13.15
C THR A 7 -1.36 -0.07 14.68
N THR A 8 -1.56 1.14 15.18
CA THR A 8 -1.78 1.38 16.62
C THR A 8 -2.96 0.56 17.15
N THR A 9 -4.01 0.37 16.34
CA THR A 9 -5.17 -0.47 16.68
C THR A 9 -4.76 -1.93 16.89
N SER A 10 -3.93 -2.50 16.02
CA SER A 10 -3.41 -3.86 16.15
C SER A 10 -2.61 -4.04 17.44
N THR A 11 -1.72 -3.10 17.74
CA THR A 11 -0.90 -3.10 18.96
C THR A 11 -1.76 -2.96 20.21
N ALA A 12 -2.73 -2.04 20.21
CA ALA A 12 -3.66 -1.85 21.32
C ALA A 12 -4.50 -3.12 21.58
N GLY A 13 -5.00 -3.75 20.51
CA GLY A 13 -5.74 -5.01 20.61
C GLY A 13 -4.89 -6.16 21.16
N ALA A 14 -3.63 -6.27 20.70
CA ALA A 14 -2.69 -7.26 21.21
C ALA A 14 -2.38 -7.04 22.70
N LEU A 15 -2.15 -5.78 23.10
CA LEU A 15 -1.85 -5.44 24.50
C LEU A 15 -3.07 -5.70 25.41
N ALA A 16 -4.27 -5.35 24.98
CA ALA A 16 -5.49 -5.63 25.72
C ALA A 16 -5.72 -7.16 25.92
N ALA A 17 -5.50 -7.93 24.85
CA ALA A 17 -5.58 -9.39 24.93
C ALA A 17 -4.53 -9.97 25.90
N PHE A 18 -3.31 -9.45 25.87
CA PHE A 18 -2.24 -9.85 26.79
C PHE A 18 -2.63 -9.63 28.26
N TYR A 19 -3.15 -8.45 28.60
CA TYR A 19 -3.62 -8.18 29.97
C TYR A 19 -4.79 -9.08 30.40
N ALA A 20 -5.61 -9.50 29.45
CA ALA A 20 -6.68 -10.46 29.69
C ALA A 20 -6.22 -11.93 29.65
N GLN A 21 -4.92 -12.20 29.47
CA GLN A 21 -4.34 -13.55 29.33
C GLN A 21 -4.94 -14.35 28.16
N ILE A 22 -5.34 -13.66 27.10
CA ILE A 22 -5.88 -14.26 25.88
C ILE A 22 -4.75 -14.40 24.84
N PRO A 23 -4.56 -15.59 24.25
CA PRO A 23 -3.56 -15.78 23.20
C PRO A 23 -3.76 -14.83 22.00
N VAL A 24 -2.65 -14.31 21.47
CA VAL A 24 -2.64 -13.39 20.33
C VAL A 24 -2.00 -14.06 19.12
N GLY A 25 -2.69 -14.03 17.98
CA GLY A 25 -2.13 -14.32 16.67
C GLY A 25 -1.85 -13.03 15.92
N HIS A 26 -0.62 -12.88 15.42
CA HIS A 26 -0.18 -11.73 14.65
C HIS A 26 -0.01 -12.12 13.18
N VAL A 27 -0.86 -11.61 12.32
CA VAL A 27 -0.78 -11.77 10.85
C VAL A 27 0.12 -10.67 10.29
N GLU A 28 0.96 -11.01 9.32
CA GLU A 28 2.01 -10.15 8.75
C GLU A 28 3.16 -9.87 9.76
N ALA A 29 3.47 -10.87 10.56
CA ALA A 29 4.47 -10.77 11.63
C ALA A 29 5.91 -10.76 11.08
N GLY A 30 6.80 -10.02 11.74
CA GLY A 30 8.25 -10.11 11.50
C GLY A 30 8.81 -9.19 10.42
N LEU A 31 8.00 -8.30 9.82
CA LEU A 31 8.54 -7.21 9.01
C LEU A 31 9.38 -6.27 9.88
N ARG A 32 10.59 -5.91 9.43
CA ARG A 32 11.50 -5.02 10.16
C ARG A 32 12.24 -4.08 9.25
N THR A 33 12.38 -2.84 9.70
CA THR A 33 13.33 -1.86 9.17
C THR A 33 14.55 -1.69 10.07
N HIS A 34 14.44 -2.16 11.32
CA HIS A 34 15.43 -1.98 12.39
C HIS A 34 15.64 -0.50 12.80
N ASN A 35 14.73 0.38 12.42
CA ASN A 35 14.72 1.77 12.83
C ASN A 35 13.31 2.12 13.37
N ILE A 36 13.19 2.22 14.69
CA ILE A 36 11.90 2.46 15.38
C ILE A 36 11.20 3.77 14.99
N TYR A 37 11.91 4.65 14.29
CA TYR A 37 11.40 5.91 13.79
C TYR A 37 11.09 5.88 12.27
N SER A 38 11.28 4.72 11.60
CA SER A 38 11.02 4.62 10.16
C SER A 38 10.59 3.19 9.74
N PRO A 39 9.33 3.00 9.33
CA PRO A 39 8.21 3.94 9.44
C PRO A 39 7.80 4.17 10.90
N TRP A 40 7.29 5.35 11.19
CA TRP A 40 6.84 5.71 12.52
C TRP A 40 5.31 5.94 12.53
N PRO A 41 4.56 5.33 13.48
CA PRO A 41 4.97 4.48 14.61
C PRO A 41 5.02 2.96 14.29
N GLU A 42 4.89 2.56 13.03
CA GLU A 42 4.64 1.19 12.58
C GLU A 42 5.74 0.21 13.03
N GLU A 43 7.02 0.60 12.92
CA GLU A 43 8.11 -0.32 13.30
C GLU A 43 8.08 -0.66 14.80
N MET A 44 7.80 0.31 15.66
CA MET A 44 7.66 0.05 17.10
C MET A 44 6.43 -0.82 17.38
N ASN A 45 5.31 -0.57 16.70
CA ASN A 45 4.10 -1.37 16.83
C ASN A 45 4.36 -2.84 16.49
N ARG A 46 5.12 -3.12 15.42
CA ARG A 46 5.52 -4.48 15.03
C ARG A 46 6.33 -5.16 16.13
N GLN A 47 7.30 -4.46 16.70
CA GLN A 47 8.16 -5.00 17.74
C GLN A 47 7.38 -5.32 19.02
N ILE A 48 6.52 -4.42 19.45
CA ILE A 48 5.66 -4.63 20.63
C ILE A 48 4.73 -5.83 20.39
N THR A 49 4.03 -5.86 19.26
CA THR A 49 3.09 -6.94 18.94
C THR A 49 3.82 -8.28 18.83
N GLY A 50 5.00 -8.33 18.22
CA GLY A 50 5.80 -9.54 18.10
C GLY A 50 6.27 -10.10 19.47
N ARG A 51 6.45 -9.25 20.48
CA ARG A 51 6.75 -9.69 21.85
C ARG A 51 5.56 -10.30 22.58
N ILE A 52 4.34 -9.87 22.24
CA ILE A 52 3.10 -10.31 22.86
C ILE A 52 2.56 -11.58 22.19
N ALA A 53 2.75 -11.72 20.89
CA ALA A 53 2.11 -12.74 20.06
C ALA A 53 2.49 -14.16 20.46
N THR A 54 1.47 -15.00 20.66
CA THR A 54 1.61 -16.45 20.85
C THR A 54 1.83 -17.18 19.54
N TYR A 55 1.23 -16.66 18.45
CA TYR A 55 1.34 -17.20 17.10
C TYR A 55 1.73 -16.07 16.16
N ASN A 56 2.83 -16.24 15.44
CA ASN A 56 3.34 -15.26 14.47
C ASN A 56 3.21 -15.86 13.06
N PHE A 57 2.40 -15.26 12.22
CA PHE A 57 2.21 -15.65 10.83
C PHE A 57 3.03 -14.71 9.93
N SER A 58 4.20 -15.17 9.54
CA SER A 58 5.19 -14.39 8.79
C SER A 58 4.93 -14.46 7.28
N PRO A 59 4.98 -13.34 6.55
CA PRO A 59 4.78 -13.33 5.11
C PRO A 59 5.93 -13.96 4.33
N THR A 60 7.14 -13.96 4.90
CA THR A 60 8.36 -14.44 4.19
C THR A 60 9.32 -15.13 5.16
N PRO A 61 10.27 -15.97 4.64
CA PRO A 61 11.37 -16.50 5.45
C PRO A 61 12.24 -15.42 6.10
N LEU A 62 12.39 -14.25 5.46
CA LEU A 62 13.12 -13.13 6.06
C LEU A 62 12.39 -12.59 7.29
N SER A 63 11.07 -12.49 7.23
CA SER A 63 10.25 -12.05 8.36
C SER A 63 10.31 -13.05 9.52
N GLU A 64 10.28 -14.35 9.23
CA GLU A 64 10.53 -15.40 10.22
C GLU A 64 11.91 -15.24 10.87
N LYS A 65 12.97 -15.06 10.04
CA LYS A 65 14.33 -14.87 10.53
C LYS A 65 14.44 -13.67 11.48
N ASN A 66 13.80 -12.56 11.17
CA ASN A 66 13.79 -11.38 12.04
C ASN A 66 13.23 -11.71 13.43
N LEU A 67 12.12 -12.46 13.49
CA LEU A 67 11.52 -12.87 14.76
C LEU A 67 12.41 -13.85 15.54
N LEU A 68 13.07 -14.77 14.86
CA LEU A 68 14.02 -15.70 15.48
C LEU A 68 15.23 -14.96 16.04
N ASP A 69 15.81 -14.03 15.30
CA ASP A 69 16.97 -13.23 15.71
C ASP A 69 16.62 -12.38 16.96
N GLU A 70 15.40 -11.86 17.03
CA GLU A 70 14.87 -11.11 18.18
C GLU A 70 14.43 -12.00 19.35
N LYS A 71 14.49 -13.32 19.20
CA LYS A 71 13.99 -14.28 20.19
C LYS A 71 12.54 -13.99 20.58
N ALA A 72 11.69 -13.76 19.59
CA ALA A 72 10.26 -13.55 19.80
C ALA A 72 9.64 -14.80 20.47
N HIS A 73 8.69 -14.57 21.37
CA HIS A 73 7.95 -15.65 21.99
C HIS A 73 6.94 -16.26 21.02
N GLY A 74 6.52 -17.50 21.32
CA GLY A 74 5.47 -18.18 20.59
C GLY A 74 5.96 -18.89 19.33
N ASN A 75 4.99 -19.43 18.62
CA ASN A 75 5.23 -20.21 17.42
C ASN A 75 5.32 -19.27 16.20
N ILE A 76 6.23 -19.55 15.28
CA ILE A 76 6.42 -18.78 14.07
C ILE A 76 6.09 -19.68 12.87
N TYR A 77 5.27 -19.19 11.95
CA TYR A 77 4.86 -19.89 10.75
C TYR A 77 5.05 -18.98 9.52
N VAL A 78 5.70 -19.46 8.49
CA VAL A 78 5.75 -18.77 7.19
C VAL A 78 4.49 -19.15 6.42
N THR A 79 3.55 -18.21 6.30
CA THR A 79 2.23 -18.43 5.70
C THR A 79 2.02 -17.71 4.37
N GLY A 80 2.98 -16.90 3.94
CA GLY A 80 2.81 -16.02 2.79
C GLY A 80 2.16 -14.67 3.15
N ASN A 81 2.02 -13.82 2.15
CA ASN A 81 1.46 -12.48 2.30
C ASN A 81 -0.02 -12.49 1.91
N THR A 82 -0.89 -12.28 2.87
CA THR A 82 -2.35 -12.27 2.67
C THR A 82 -2.84 -11.21 1.68
N VAL A 83 -2.05 -10.16 1.42
CA VAL A 83 -2.36 -9.15 0.39
C VAL A 83 -2.40 -9.76 -0.99
N VAL A 84 -1.55 -10.74 -1.28
CA VAL A 84 -1.53 -11.44 -2.58
C VAL A 84 -2.84 -12.23 -2.78
N ASP A 85 -3.27 -12.96 -1.74
CA ASP A 85 -4.53 -13.72 -1.78
C ASP A 85 -5.73 -12.79 -1.95
N ALA A 86 -5.76 -11.69 -1.19
CA ALA A 86 -6.81 -10.67 -1.28
C ALA A 86 -6.89 -10.07 -2.70
N LEU A 87 -5.74 -9.75 -3.32
CA LEU A 87 -5.69 -9.26 -4.69
C LEU A 87 -6.25 -10.30 -5.68
N HIS A 88 -5.85 -11.57 -5.55
CA HIS A 88 -6.37 -12.63 -6.40
C HIS A 88 -7.89 -12.80 -6.26
N MET A 89 -8.42 -12.78 -5.03
CA MET A 89 -9.86 -12.84 -4.79
C MET A 89 -10.61 -11.70 -5.48
N VAL A 90 -10.10 -10.47 -5.43
CA VAL A 90 -10.68 -9.31 -6.11
C VAL A 90 -10.62 -9.47 -7.63
N VAL A 91 -9.47 -9.85 -8.17
CA VAL A 91 -9.28 -10.07 -9.61
C VAL A 91 -10.24 -11.17 -10.13
N ASP A 92 -10.38 -12.27 -9.40
CA ASP A 92 -11.27 -13.35 -9.79
C ASP A 92 -12.74 -12.93 -9.71
N LYS A 93 -13.10 -12.13 -8.71
CA LYS A 93 -14.45 -11.56 -8.62
C LYS A 93 -14.75 -10.64 -9.80
N LEU A 94 -13.82 -9.76 -10.18
CA LEU A 94 -13.99 -8.89 -11.36
C LEU A 94 -14.08 -9.67 -12.68
N LYS A 95 -13.38 -10.79 -12.81
CA LYS A 95 -13.45 -11.66 -14.00
C LYS A 95 -14.77 -12.41 -14.11
N THR A 96 -15.40 -12.75 -13.00
CA THR A 96 -16.61 -13.58 -12.96
C THR A 96 -17.90 -12.77 -12.86
N ASP A 97 -17.84 -11.51 -12.43
CA ASP A 97 -18.96 -10.61 -12.28
C ASP A 97 -18.83 -9.41 -13.23
N GLU A 98 -19.41 -9.54 -14.43
CA GLU A 98 -19.37 -8.47 -15.44
C GLU A 98 -20.07 -7.19 -15.00
N THR A 99 -21.07 -7.28 -14.13
CA THR A 99 -21.79 -6.11 -13.61
C THR A 99 -20.86 -5.31 -12.72
N LEU A 100 -20.22 -5.98 -11.78
CA LEU A 100 -19.23 -5.36 -10.91
C LEU A 100 -18.06 -4.77 -11.70
N ALA A 101 -17.54 -5.49 -12.70
CA ALA A 101 -16.46 -5.00 -13.54
C ALA A 101 -16.84 -3.69 -14.24
N LYS A 102 -18.03 -3.60 -14.83
CA LYS A 102 -18.56 -2.38 -15.47
C LYS A 102 -18.78 -1.23 -14.47
N GLU A 103 -19.22 -1.56 -13.25
CA GLU A 103 -19.35 -0.56 -12.18
C GLU A 103 -17.97 0.04 -11.83
N GLN A 104 -16.93 -0.79 -11.72
CA GLN A 104 -15.57 -0.32 -11.44
C GLN A 104 -14.97 0.49 -12.60
N ASP A 105 -15.24 0.10 -13.85
CA ASP A 105 -14.86 0.89 -15.02
C ASP A 105 -15.51 2.29 -14.99
N ASN A 106 -16.78 2.38 -14.61
CA ASN A 106 -17.48 3.65 -14.44
C ASN A 106 -16.89 4.49 -13.29
N VAL A 107 -16.53 3.86 -12.17
CA VAL A 107 -15.85 4.55 -11.05
C VAL A 107 -14.54 5.15 -11.51
N LEU A 108 -13.73 4.41 -12.26
CA LEU A 108 -12.46 4.90 -12.82
C LEU A 108 -12.68 6.05 -13.83
N ALA A 109 -13.66 5.92 -14.69
CA ALA A 109 -14.01 6.98 -15.65
C ALA A 109 -14.44 8.27 -14.94
N GLN A 110 -15.27 8.17 -13.90
CA GLN A 110 -15.70 9.30 -13.07
C GLN A 110 -14.53 9.91 -12.29
N ALA A 111 -13.57 9.09 -11.87
CA ALA A 111 -12.35 9.55 -11.21
C ALA A 111 -11.37 10.25 -12.17
N GLY A 112 -11.57 10.13 -13.49
CA GLY A 112 -10.79 10.82 -14.52
C GLY A 112 -9.94 9.92 -15.42
N TYR A 113 -10.11 8.57 -15.37
CA TYR A 113 -9.41 7.65 -16.26
C TYR A 113 -10.36 6.68 -16.95
N ASP A 114 -10.48 6.80 -18.27
CA ASP A 114 -11.27 5.88 -19.09
C ASP A 114 -10.44 4.64 -19.48
N VAL A 115 -10.81 3.48 -18.94
CA VAL A 115 -10.15 2.20 -19.19
C VAL A 115 -10.24 1.74 -20.66
N ALA A 116 -11.19 2.26 -21.44
CA ALA A 116 -11.30 1.97 -22.87
C ALA A 116 -10.04 2.37 -23.66
N ARG A 117 -9.22 3.27 -23.12
CA ARG A 117 -7.92 3.66 -23.68
C ARG A 117 -6.96 2.47 -23.80
N LEU A 118 -7.03 1.51 -22.89
CA LEU A 118 -6.21 0.28 -22.92
C LEU A 118 -6.58 -0.63 -24.10
N SER A 119 -7.84 -0.63 -24.52
CA SER A 119 -8.29 -1.38 -25.69
C SER A 119 -7.72 -0.83 -27.01
N ASN A 120 -7.24 0.42 -27.01
CA ASN A 120 -6.61 1.09 -28.15
C ASN A 120 -5.07 0.91 -28.19
N GLY A 121 -4.54 -0.07 -27.44
CA GLY A 121 -3.11 -0.39 -27.44
C GLY A 121 -2.24 0.50 -26.54
N LYS A 122 -2.83 1.38 -25.74
CA LYS A 122 -2.11 2.12 -24.70
C LYS A 122 -1.58 1.17 -23.63
N LYS A 123 -0.39 1.43 -23.15
CA LYS A 123 0.17 0.76 -21.97
C LYS A 123 -0.17 1.57 -20.72
N LEU A 124 -0.31 0.91 -19.59
CA LEU A 124 -0.62 1.54 -18.31
C LEU A 124 0.57 1.47 -17.35
N VAL A 125 0.91 2.58 -16.75
CA VAL A 125 1.75 2.68 -15.56
C VAL A 125 0.92 3.22 -14.41
N LEU A 126 0.59 2.35 -13.45
CA LEU A 126 -0.05 2.77 -12.20
C LEU A 126 1.04 3.26 -11.23
N ILE A 127 0.85 4.47 -10.71
CA ILE A 127 1.78 5.09 -9.77
C ILE A 127 1.15 5.07 -8.38
N THR A 128 1.88 4.52 -7.41
CA THR A 128 1.53 4.60 -6.00
C THR A 128 2.73 5.15 -5.23
N GLY A 129 2.59 6.30 -4.61
CA GLY A 129 3.72 6.91 -3.91
C GLY A 129 3.28 8.08 -3.04
N HIS A 130 3.27 7.87 -1.73
CA HIS A 130 2.90 8.90 -0.76
C HIS A 130 3.56 8.67 0.61
N ARG A 131 4.65 7.90 0.66
CA ARG A 131 5.34 7.59 1.92
C ARG A 131 5.98 8.85 2.48
N ARG A 132 5.74 9.12 3.77
CA ARG A 132 6.22 10.32 4.48
C ARG A 132 7.74 10.46 4.47
N GLU A 133 8.47 9.34 4.43
CA GLU A 133 9.94 9.28 4.39
C GLU A 133 10.52 9.91 3.11
N ASN A 134 9.73 10.01 2.05
CA ASN A 134 10.16 10.55 0.76
C ASN A 134 9.78 12.03 0.57
N PHE A 135 9.13 12.67 1.54
CA PHE A 135 8.73 14.08 1.41
C PHE A 135 9.96 15.01 1.34
N GLY A 136 9.77 16.18 0.71
CA GLY A 136 10.84 17.13 0.41
C GLY A 136 11.46 16.91 -0.97
N ASP A 137 12.76 17.18 -1.10
CA ASP A 137 13.49 17.14 -2.39
C ASP A 137 13.42 15.77 -3.08
N GLY A 138 13.35 14.68 -2.32
CA GLY A 138 13.22 13.33 -2.87
C GLY A 138 11.91 13.15 -3.63
N PHE A 139 10.81 13.67 -3.08
CA PHE A 139 9.50 13.60 -3.70
C PHE A 139 9.42 14.49 -4.96
N ILE A 140 10.00 15.71 -4.91
CA ILE A 140 10.08 16.60 -6.07
C ILE A 140 10.84 15.94 -7.22
N ARG A 141 12.00 15.32 -6.95
CA ARG A 141 12.77 14.59 -7.98
C ARG A 141 11.97 13.43 -8.57
N MET A 142 11.22 12.70 -7.74
CA MET A 142 10.37 11.61 -8.21
C MET A 142 9.25 12.13 -9.13
N VAL A 143 8.57 13.20 -8.74
CA VAL A 143 7.49 13.83 -9.52
C VAL A 143 8.04 14.41 -10.84
N THR A 144 9.23 15.02 -10.82
CA THR A 144 9.92 15.50 -12.03
C THR A 144 10.22 14.35 -12.99
N ALA A 145 10.76 13.24 -12.47
CA ALA A 145 11.03 12.05 -13.30
C ALA A 145 9.75 11.46 -13.91
N MET A 146 8.63 11.46 -13.17
CA MET A 146 7.34 11.03 -13.71
C MET A 146 6.88 11.94 -14.88
N LYS A 147 7.05 13.25 -14.75
CA LYS A 147 6.73 14.20 -15.80
C LYS A 147 7.58 13.93 -17.04
N ASP A 148 8.91 13.85 -16.89
CA ASP A 148 9.84 13.60 -17.99
C ASP A 148 9.53 12.28 -18.71
N LEU A 149 9.17 11.23 -17.95
CA LEU A 149 8.77 9.95 -18.52
C LEU A 149 7.46 10.04 -19.31
N SER A 150 6.49 10.79 -18.81
CA SER A 150 5.21 10.97 -19.52
C SER A 150 5.38 11.77 -20.84
N GLU A 151 6.27 12.73 -20.85
CA GLU A 151 6.61 13.49 -22.07
C GLU A 151 7.37 12.62 -23.08
N LYS A 152 8.23 11.73 -22.59
CA LYS A 152 9.04 10.83 -23.44
C LYS A 152 8.23 9.67 -24.04
N TYR A 153 7.26 9.14 -23.31
CA TYR A 153 6.51 7.92 -23.67
C TYR A 153 5.02 8.24 -23.87
N SER A 154 4.69 8.89 -24.99
CA SER A 154 3.32 9.32 -25.29
C SER A 154 2.33 8.16 -25.50
N GLU A 155 2.82 6.95 -25.79
CA GLU A 155 2.05 5.71 -25.93
C GLU A 155 1.68 5.06 -24.60
N VAL A 156 2.22 5.55 -23.48
CA VAL A 156 1.99 5.04 -22.13
C VAL A 156 1.08 6.00 -21.39
N ASP A 157 0.01 5.49 -20.80
CA ASP A 157 -0.82 6.24 -19.86
C ASP A 157 -0.27 6.06 -18.43
N PHE A 158 -0.05 7.14 -17.74
CA PHE A 158 0.37 7.20 -16.35
C PHE A 158 -0.83 7.57 -15.48
N VAL A 159 -1.21 6.71 -14.56
CA VAL A 159 -2.35 6.95 -13.67
C VAL A 159 -1.86 7.02 -12.23
N TYR A 160 -2.11 8.13 -11.58
CA TYR A 160 -1.68 8.40 -10.22
C TYR A 160 -2.86 8.76 -9.31
N PRO A 161 -3.38 7.80 -8.52
CA PRO A 161 -4.31 8.09 -7.43
C PRO A 161 -3.62 8.98 -6.39
N MET A 162 -4.00 10.26 -6.36
CA MET A 162 -3.26 11.29 -5.64
C MET A 162 -3.77 11.44 -4.20
N HIS A 163 -2.95 11.05 -3.23
CA HIS A 163 -3.30 11.17 -1.82
C HIS A 163 -3.67 12.61 -1.43
N LEU A 164 -4.67 12.75 -0.53
CA LEU A 164 -5.22 14.05 -0.14
C LEU A 164 -4.23 14.95 0.66
N ASN A 165 -3.13 14.38 1.16
CA ASN A 165 -2.16 15.10 1.95
C ASN A 165 -1.53 16.26 1.15
N PRO A 166 -1.53 17.51 1.68
CA PRO A 166 -0.91 18.65 1.02
C PRO A 166 0.58 18.46 0.68
N ASN A 167 1.30 17.65 1.46
CA ASN A 167 2.71 17.32 1.18
C ASN A 167 2.89 16.42 -0.06
N VAL A 168 1.80 15.86 -0.59
CA VAL A 168 1.77 15.16 -1.88
C VAL A 168 1.33 16.13 -2.98
N ARG A 169 0.23 16.85 -2.76
CA ARG A 169 -0.39 17.69 -3.80
C ARG A 169 0.45 18.91 -4.17
N LYS A 170 1.02 19.62 -3.19
CA LYS A 170 1.82 20.82 -3.45
C LYS A 170 3.01 20.57 -4.39
N PRO A 171 3.91 19.60 -4.14
CA PRO A 171 5.02 19.32 -5.07
C PRO A 171 4.55 18.89 -6.46
N ILE A 172 3.41 18.21 -6.58
CA ILE A 172 2.82 17.85 -7.86
C ILE A 172 2.44 19.12 -8.64
N HIS A 173 1.74 20.06 -7.99
CA HIS A 173 1.40 21.35 -8.62
C HIS A 173 2.65 22.19 -8.95
N GLU A 174 3.69 22.16 -8.12
CA GLU A 174 4.95 22.85 -8.40
C GLU A 174 5.62 22.35 -9.69
N VAL A 175 5.58 21.03 -9.94
CA VAL A 175 6.26 20.39 -11.09
C VAL A 175 5.37 20.38 -12.33
N PHE A 176 4.10 20.03 -12.20
CA PHE A 176 3.16 19.90 -13.33
C PHE A 176 2.42 21.20 -13.66
N GLY A 177 2.41 22.18 -12.74
CA GLY A 177 1.62 23.41 -12.83
C GLY A 177 0.24 23.26 -12.19
N GLU A 178 -0.49 24.37 -12.08
CA GLU A 178 -1.85 24.38 -11.51
C GLU A 178 -2.84 23.55 -12.36
N ASP A 179 -2.71 23.61 -13.67
CA ASP A 179 -3.45 22.73 -14.57
C ASP A 179 -2.72 21.39 -14.72
N LEU A 180 -3.29 20.38 -14.09
CA LEU A 180 -2.78 19.01 -14.09
C LEU A 180 -3.18 18.22 -15.37
N THR A 181 -3.89 18.84 -16.32
CA THR A 181 -4.36 18.18 -17.54
C THR A 181 -3.18 17.82 -18.44
N ARG A 182 -3.05 16.55 -18.78
CA ARG A 182 -2.04 16.01 -19.69
C ARG A 182 -2.67 14.93 -20.58
N PRO A 183 -2.16 14.73 -21.79
CA PRO A 183 -2.75 13.79 -22.73
C PRO A 183 -2.61 12.32 -22.32
N ASN A 184 -1.61 12.01 -21.46
CA ASN A 184 -1.27 10.67 -21.03
C ASN A 184 -0.86 10.57 -19.55
N PHE A 185 -1.12 11.61 -18.76
CA PHE A 185 -0.91 11.57 -17.31
C PHE A 185 -2.20 11.97 -16.58
N PHE A 186 -2.71 11.06 -15.78
CA PHE A 186 -4.03 11.17 -15.14
C PHE A 186 -3.85 11.20 -13.62
N PHE A 187 -4.07 12.36 -13.03
CA PHE A 187 -4.19 12.53 -11.61
C PHE A 187 -5.64 12.27 -11.23
N ILE A 188 -5.87 11.20 -10.48
CA ILE A 188 -7.22 10.83 -10.05
C ILE A 188 -7.34 10.94 -8.52
N GLU A 189 -8.56 11.08 -8.04
CA GLU A 189 -8.82 11.02 -6.60
C GLU A 189 -8.60 9.59 -6.07
N PRO A 190 -8.25 9.45 -4.76
CA PRO A 190 -8.08 8.13 -4.16
C PRO A 190 -9.35 7.28 -4.31
N LEU A 191 -9.17 6.05 -4.75
CA LEU A 191 -10.24 5.08 -4.91
C LEU A 191 -10.49 4.32 -3.61
N GLN A 192 -11.72 3.83 -3.44
CA GLN A 192 -12.05 2.92 -2.36
C GLN A 192 -11.56 1.50 -2.70
N TYR A 193 -11.33 0.72 -1.66
CA TYR A 193 -11.14 -0.72 -1.83
C TYR A 193 -12.50 -1.33 -2.16
N LEU A 194 -12.59 -2.14 -3.22
CA LEU A 194 -13.83 -2.74 -3.71
C LEU A 194 -14.88 -3.00 -2.66
#